data_72931b422ceadaf3f9c614ebdbc2fca0
#
_entry.id   72931b422ceadaf3f9c614ebdbc2fca0
#
_cell.length_a   1.000
_cell.length_b   1.000
_cell.length_c   1.000
_cell.angle_alpha   90.00
_cell.angle_beta   90.00
_cell.angle_gamma   90.00
#
_symmetry.space_group_name_H-M   'P 1'
#
loop_
_entity.id
_entity.type
_entity.pdbx_description
1 polymer ?
#
loop_
_entity_poly.entity_id
_entity_poly.type
_entity_poly.pdbx_seq_one_letter_code
_entity_poly.pdbx_strand_id
1 'polypeptide(L)'
;MTIIRLVLRAAASAALVLVALAASAAEYPEPKQAEFTARDFRFHTGEVMPELRLHYMTIGERTAPAVLILHGTTGSGKSMLTTSFAGELFGPGQPLDARKHFIILPDSLGAGNSSKPSDGMRTKFPRYNYDDMVAAQYRLVTEALGLRRLRLVLGNSMGGMQTWLWGVQHPQAMDALVPMAAQPTEMSGRNWMMRRMLIDAIRNDPDWKDGNYTSQPRSLKVANVFFGIATNGGSQAYQKVAPTRELADKLLDERLAAPFPADANDFLYQWDASRDYNAAPGLERIEARLLAINSADDERNPPELGVMERELKRVKNARMYLIPASEETRGHGTTAMAKFWKRELEEFLQAAPGG
;
A
#
# COMPACT_ATOMS: atom_id res chain seq x y z
N MET A 1 11.03 53.35 37.36
CA MET A 1 11.55 53.01 36.00
C MET A 1 11.93 51.55 35.81
N THR A 2 11.83 50.67 36.80
CA THR A 2 12.31 49.26 36.73
C THR A 2 11.21 48.27 36.34
N ILE A 3 9.94 48.54 36.54
CA ILE A 3 8.82 47.61 36.26
C ILE A 3 8.42 47.60 34.78
N ILE A 4 8.58 48.71 34.05
CA ILE A 4 8.22 48.81 32.63
C ILE A 4 9.21 48.04 31.73
N ARG A 5 10.45 47.86 32.16
CA ARG A 5 11.45 47.08 31.40
C ARG A 5 11.28 45.57 31.51
N LEU A 6 10.59 45.09 32.55
CA LEU A 6 10.32 43.63 32.70
C LEU A 6 9.14 43.17 31.84
N VAL A 7 8.12 43.99 31.63
CA VAL A 7 6.94 43.65 30.83
C VAL A 7 7.27 43.64 29.34
N LEU A 8 8.18 44.48 28.87
CA LEU A 8 8.61 44.52 27.47
C LEU A 8 9.52 43.34 27.07
N ARG A 9 10.24 42.72 28.03
CA ARG A 9 11.03 41.52 27.76
C ARG A 9 10.19 40.25 27.75
N ALA A 10 9.10 40.17 28.51
CA ALA A 10 8.18 39.03 28.50
C ALA A 10 7.33 38.99 27.20
N ALA A 11 6.96 40.17 26.65
CA ALA A 11 6.22 40.24 25.39
C ALA A 11 7.07 39.86 24.15
N ALA A 12 8.38 40.16 24.16
CA ALA A 12 9.30 39.80 23.08
C ALA A 12 9.63 38.28 23.05
N SER A 13 9.63 37.61 24.23
CA SER A 13 9.87 36.15 24.29
C SER A 13 8.63 35.33 23.92
N ALA A 14 7.41 35.84 24.08
CA ALA A 14 6.18 35.19 23.68
C ALA A 14 5.96 35.25 22.15
N ALA A 15 6.47 36.27 21.47
CA ALA A 15 6.37 36.42 20.02
C ALA A 15 7.34 35.50 19.24
N LEU A 16 8.42 35.01 19.86
CA LEU A 16 9.39 34.10 19.20
C LEU A 16 9.03 32.61 19.30
N VAL A 17 8.08 32.24 20.16
CA VAL A 17 7.66 30.83 20.31
C VAL A 17 6.48 30.48 19.40
N LEU A 18 5.81 31.44 18.78
CA LEU A 18 4.64 31.24 17.91
C LEU A 18 5.00 31.05 16.42
N VAL A 19 6.28 31.02 16.04
CA VAL A 19 6.71 30.87 14.64
C VAL A 19 7.18 29.44 14.33
N ALA A 20 7.20 28.52 15.29
CA ALA A 20 7.79 27.16 15.11
C ALA A 20 6.76 26.02 14.96
N LEU A 21 5.48 26.31 14.70
CA LEU A 21 4.46 25.33 14.34
C LEU A 21 3.83 25.66 12.98
N ALA A 22 4.65 26.05 12.01
CA ALA A 22 4.29 25.83 10.63
C ALA A 22 4.36 24.31 10.43
N ALA A 23 3.20 23.63 10.47
CA ALA A 23 3.09 22.31 9.86
C ALA A 23 3.73 22.45 8.47
N SER A 24 4.80 21.69 8.21
CA SER A 24 5.40 21.65 6.88
C SER A 24 4.27 21.27 5.94
N ALA A 25 3.71 22.25 5.23
CA ALA A 25 2.75 21.99 4.17
C ALA A 25 3.45 21.02 3.22
N ALA A 26 2.73 20.00 2.77
CA ALA A 26 3.28 19.08 1.79
C ALA A 26 3.82 19.90 0.61
N GLU A 27 5.05 19.65 0.19
CA GLU A 27 5.70 20.40 -0.90
C GLU A 27 5.11 20.09 -2.29
N TYR A 28 3.95 19.42 -2.36
CA TYR A 28 3.25 19.06 -3.58
C TYR A 28 1.79 19.53 -3.54
N PRO A 29 1.12 19.69 -4.70
CA PRO A 29 -0.27 20.15 -4.77
C PRO A 29 -1.23 19.26 -3.99
N GLU A 30 -2.30 19.86 -3.44
CA GLU A 30 -3.36 19.11 -2.76
C GLU A 30 -3.99 18.06 -3.69
N PRO A 31 -4.21 16.82 -3.19
CA PRO A 31 -4.85 15.76 -3.97
C PRO A 31 -6.29 16.11 -4.35
N LYS A 32 -6.64 15.93 -5.60
CA LYS A 32 -8.03 16.04 -6.09
C LYS A 32 -8.68 14.67 -5.98
N GLN A 33 -9.83 14.60 -5.29
CA GLN A 33 -10.61 13.37 -5.15
C GLN A 33 -11.65 13.27 -6.27
N ALA A 34 -11.91 12.05 -6.73
CA ALA A 34 -12.94 11.75 -7.72
C ALA A 34 -13.44 10.31 -7.56
N GLU A 35 -14.57 10.02 -8.22
CA GLU A 35 -15.16 8.69 -8.29
C GLU A 35 -15.36 8.27 -9.74
N PHE A 36 -15.24 6.98 -9.99
CA PHE A 36 -15.58 6.33 -11.25
C PHE A 36 -16.53 5.18 -10.98
N THR A 37 -17.62 5.10 -11.72
CA THR A 37 -18.55 3.96 -11.68
C THR A 37 -18.29 3.06 -12.88
N ALA A 38 -17.70 1.89 -12.62
CA ALA A 38 -17.58 0.85 -13.61
C ALA A 38 -18.92 0.11 -13.74
N ARG A 39 -19.62 0.31 -14.88
CA ARG A 39 -20.91 -0.34 -15.15
C ARG A 39 -20.72 -1.79 -15.55
N ASP A 40 -21.66 -2.65 -15.12
CA ASP A 40 -21.71 -4.08 -15.45
C ASP A 40 -20.37 -4.79 -15.19
N PHE A 41 -19.77 -4.51 -14.03
CA PHE A 41 -18.48 -5.08 -13.68
C PHE A 41 -18.63 -6.59 -13.41
N ARG A 42 -17.94 -7.39 -14.22
CA ARG A 42 -17.93 -8.86 -14.09
C ARG A 42 -16.72 -9.31 -13.28
N PHE A 43 -16.99 -9.99 -12.17
CA PHE A 43 -16.00 -10.61 -11.31
C PHE A 43 -15.50 -11.95 -11.90
N HIS A 44 -14.32 -12.39 -11.43
CA HIS A 44 -13.77 -13.71 -11.79
C HIS A 44 -14.72 -14.88 -11.49
N THR A 45 -15.59 -14.72 -10.49
CA THR A 45 -16.66 -15.68 -10.14
C THR A 45 -17.76 -15.78 -11.19
N GLY A 46 -17.81 -14.84 -12.14
CA GLY A 46 -18.89 -14.70 -13.12
C GLY A 46 -20.04 -13.81 -12.66
N GLU A 47 -20.10 -13.43 -11.38
CA GLU A 47 -21.07 -12.49 -10.86
C GLU A 47 -20.90 -11.11 -11.53
N VAL A 48 -22.01 -10.39 -11.71
CA VAL A 48 -22.00 -9.04 -12.31
C VAL A 48 -22.57 -8.05 -11.31
N MET A 49 -21.80 -7.00 -11.03
CA MET A 49 -22.27 -5.84 -10.27
C MET A 49 -22.63 -4.73 -11.26
N PRO A 50 -23.91 -4.26 -11.29
CA PRO A 50 -24.35 -3.22 -12.22
C PRO A 50 -23.55 -1.93 -12.12
N GLU A 51 -23.18 -1.54 -10.90
CA GLU A 51 -22.41 -0.32 -10.60
C GLU A 51 -21.35 -0.61 -9.54
N LEU A 52 -20.10 -0.69 -9.97
CA LEU A 52 -18.94 -0.78 -9.10
C LEU A 52 -18.30 0.59 -8.97
N ARG A 53 -18.39 1.22 -7.80
CA ARG A 53 -17.75 2.52 -7.51
C ARG A 53 -16.29 2.34 -7.15
N LEU A 54 -15.43 3.13 -7.78
CA LEU A 54 -14.02 3.26 -7.46
C LEU A 54 -13.73 4.72 -7.12
N HIS A 55 -13.27 4.95 -5.90
CA HIS A 55 -12.75 6.23 -5.46
C HIS A 55 -11.26 6.32 -5.78
N TYR A 56 -10.79 7.50 -6.15
CA TYR A 56 -9.37 7.75 -6.41
C TYR A 56 -8.99 9.20 -6.15
N MET A 57 -7.71 9.42 -5.95
CA MET A 57 -7.12 10.75 -5.87
C MET A 57 -6.13 10.96 -7.00
N THR A 58 -5.95 12.21 -7.41
CA THR A 58 -4.94 12.60 -8.40
C THR A 58 -4.15 13.81 -7.93
N ILE A 59 -2.87 13.87 -8.30
CA ILE A 59 -1.97 15.00 -8.01
C ILE A 59 -1.23 15.32 -9.32
N GLY A 60 -1.03 16.59 -9.62
CA GLY A 60 -0.35 17.06 -10.82
C GLY A 60 -1.27 17.23 -12.01
N GLU A 61 -0.69 17.61 -13.16
CA GLU A 61 -1.42 17.93 -14.38
C GLU A 61 -1.71 16.66 -15.20
N ARG A 62 -2.96 16.52 -15.68
CA ARG A 62 -3.43 15.32 -16.41
C ARG A 62 -2.65 15.04 -17.72
N THR A 63 -2.02 16.05 -18.29
CA THR A 63 -1.21 15.94 -19.52
C THR A 63 0.21 15.46 -19.26
N ALA A 64 0.65 15.42 -18.01
CA ALA A 64 1.96 14.91 -17.63
C ALA A 64 2.00 13.37 -17.67
N PRO A 65 3.19 12.75 -17.78
CA PRO A 65 3.35 11.31 -17.70
C PRO A 65 2.68 10.70 -16.47
N ALA A 66 1.77 9.74 -16.66
CA ALA A 66 0.92 9.21 -15.61
C ALA A 66 1.63 8.12 -14.79
N VAL A 67 1.50 8.20 -13.48
CA VAL A 67 2.04 7.26 -12.50
C VAL A 67 0.89 6.69 -11.65
N LEU A 68 0.71 5.37 -11.68
CA LEU A 68 -0.28 4.67 -10.87
C LEU A 68 0.39 4.12 -9.61
N ILE A 69 -0.10 4.48 -8.43
CA ILE A 69 0.44 4.04 -7.15
C ILE A 69 -0.60 3.24 -6.37
N LEU A 70 -0.26 2.00 -6.04
CA LEU A 70 -1.16 1.01 -5.45
C LEU A 70 -0.81 0.72 -3.99
N HIS A 71 -1.80 0.86 -3.11
CA HIS A 71 -1.63 0.70 -1.67
C HIS A 71 -1.62 -0.77 -1.22
N GLY A 72 -1.16 -1.03 0.01
CA GLY A 72 -1.18 -2.33 0.66
C GLY A 72 -2.54 -2.72 1.24
N THR A 73 -2.67 -3.97 1.70
CA THR A 73 -3.88 -4.51 2.36
C THR A 73 -4.30 -3.61 3.53
N THR A 74 -5.58 -3.40 3.72
CA THR A 74 -6.21 -2.52 4.72
C THR A 74 -5.91 -1.02 4.56
N GLY A 75 -5.17 -0.63 3.51
CA GLY A 75 -4.90 0.75 3.17
C GLY A 75 -5.96 1.37 2.27
N SER A 76 -5.61 2.53 1.74
CA SER A 76 -6.34 3.27 0.71
C SER A 76 -5.35 4.14 -0.08
N GLY A 77 -5.77 4.79 -1.13
CA GLY A 77 -4.93 5.78 -1.82
C GLY A 77 -4.37 6.84 -0.86
N LYS A 78 -5.16 7.25 0.13
CA LYS A 78 -4.75 8.20 1.17
C LYS A 78 -3.59 7.67 2.03
N SER A 79 -3.49 6.36 2.24
CA SER A 79 -2.40 5.77 3.03
C SER A 79 -1.02 5.92 2.37
N MET A 80 -0.97 6.26 1.08
CA MET A 80 0.26 6.56 0.35
C MET A 80 0.69 8.03 0.48
N LEU A 81 -0.10 8.90 1.13
CA LEU A 81 0.18 10.33 1.32
C LEU A 81 0.92 10.64 2.64
N THR A 82 1.65 9.67 3.18
CA THR A 82 2.47 9.87 4.39
C THR A 82 3.72 10.69 4.09
N THR A 83 4.24 11.39 5.11
CA THR A 83 5.53 12.10 5.01
C THR A 83 6.66 11.16 4.60
N SER A 84 6.66 9.91 5.07
CA SER A 84 7.69 8.93 4.75
C SER A 84 7.59 8.34 3.34
N PHE A 85 6.47 8.51 2.64
CA PHE A 85 6.27 8.07 1.26
C PHE A 85 6.11 9.27 0.31
N ALA A 86 4.96 9.93 0.31
CA ALA A 86 4.69 11.06 -0.58
C ALA A 86 5.62 12.25 -0.32
N GLY A 87 5.94 12.54 0.95
CA GLY A 87 6.87 13.60 1.33
C GLY A 87 8.29 13.40 0.82
N GLU A 88 8.67 12.15 0.53
CA GLU A 88 9.98 11.78 -0.04
C GLU A 88 9.97 11.64 -1.57
N LEU A 89 8.80 11.62 -2.22
CA LEU A 89 8.68 11.28 -3.64
C LEU A 89 8.03 12.36 -4.50
N PHE A 90 7.07 13.15 -3.98
CA PHE A 90 6.20 13.99 -4.82
C PHE A 90 6.59 15.45 -4.87
N GLY A 91 7.46 15.91 -3.97
CA GLY A 91 7.93 17.30 -3.92
C GLY A 91 8.82 17.69 -5.09
N PRO A 92 9.16 18.99 -5.19
CA PRO A 92 10.03 19.52 -6.23
C PRO A 92 11.39 18.82 -6.30
N GLY A 93 11.74 18.30 -7.49
CA GLY A 93 13.03 17.63 -7.72
C GLY A 93 13.11 16.20 -7.18
N GLN A 94 12.06 15.68 -6.56
CA GLN A 94 11.97 14.28 -6.12
C GLN A 94 11.62 13.33 -7.29
N PRO A 95 11.82 12.02 -7.16
CA PRO A 95 11.68 11.07 -8.27
C PRO A 95 10.32 11.08 -8.97
N LEU A 96 9.24 11.38 -8.25
CA LEU A 96 7.87 11.48 -8.76
C LEU A 96 7.31 12.91 -8.57
N ASP A 97 8.14 13.93 -8.78
CA ASP A 97 7.76 15.34 -8.68
C ASP A 97 6.39 15.61 -9.36
N ALA A 98 5.40 16.02 -8.56
CA ALA A 98 4.02 16.21 -8.99
C ALA A 98 3.84 17.36 -10.00
N ARG A 99 4.86 18.20 -10.21
CA ARG A 99 4.89 19.20 -11.30
C ARG A 99 5.23 18.58 -12.64
N LYS A 100 5.80 17.36 -12.65
CA LYS A 100 6.27 16.63 -13.83
C LYS A 100 5.49 15.36 -14.11
N HIS A 101 4.72 14.87 -13.12
CA HIS A 101 3.96 13.63 -13.21
C HIS A 101 2.50 13.83 -12.82
N PHE A 102 1.62 13.07 -13.49
CA PHE A 102 0.23 12.91 -13.09
C PHE A 102 0.12 11.66 -12.20
N ILE A 103 0.03 11.84 -10.90
CA ILE A 103 0.00 10.77 -9.90
C ILE A 103 -1.44 10.35 -9.66
N ILE A 104 -1.72 9.05 -9.73
CA ILE A 104 -3.04 8.44 -9.57
C ILE A 104 -2.97 7.48 -8.38
N LEU A 105 -3.83 7.67 -7.40
CA LEU A 105 -3.88 6.94 -6.13
C LEU A 105 -5.31 6.39 -5.95
N PRO A 106 -5.63 5.22 -6.54
CA PRO A 106 -6.95 4.64 -6.35
C PRO A 106 -7.08 4.00 -4.95
N ASP A 107 -8.30 4.02 -4.42
CA ASP A 107 -8.71 3.06 -3.42
C ASP A 107 -9.04 1.76 -4.16
N SER A 108 -8.40 0.66 -3.78
CA SER A 108 -8.68 -0.65 -4.39
C SER A 108 -10.14 -1.05 -4.15
N LEU A 109 -10.69 -1.85 -5.05
CA LEU A 109 -11.94 -2.57 -4.80
C LEU A 109 -11.90 -3.25 -3.41
N GLY A 110 -12.92 -3.03 -2.60
CA GLY A 110 -12.98 -3.53 -1.23
C GLY A 110 -12.29 -2.66 -0.18
N ALA A 111 -11.78 -1.48 -0.54
CA ALA A 111 -11.02 -0.61 0.37
C ALA A 111 -11.44 0.86 0.27
N GLY A 112 -11.11 1.62 1.30
CA GLY A 112 -11.32 3.07 1.35
C GLY A 112 -12.76 3.47 1.07
N ASN A 113 -12.95 4.36 0.09
CA ASN A 113 -14.26 4.81 -0.37
C ASN A 113 -14.74 4.09 -1.65
N SER A 114 -14.01 3.09 -2.15
CA SER A 114 -14.46 2.20 -3.22
C SER A 114 -15.51 1.21 -2.69
N SER A 115 -16.30 0.62 -3.60
CA SER A 115 -17.32 -0.39 -3.24
C SER A 115 -16.71 -1.52 -2.42
N LYS A 116 -17.38 -1.88 -1.31
CA LYS A 116 -16.90 -2.86 -0.33
C LYS A 116 -18.06 -3.53 0.41
N PRO A 117 -17.86 -4.67 1.08
CA PRO A 117 -18.89 -5.39 1.83
C PRO A 117 -19.68 -4.54 2.82
N SER A 118 -19.01 -3.66 3.57
CA SER A 118 -19.65 -2.80 4.58
C SER A 118 -20.59 -1.72 4.01
N ASP A 119 -20.58 -1.49 2.70
CA ASP A 119 -21.50 -0.56 2.03
C ASP A 119 -22.96 -1.08 1.97
N GLY A 120 -23.29 -2.16 2.69
CA GLY A 120 -24.65 -2.70 2.85
C GLY A 120 -24.83 -4.13 2.37
N MET A 121 -23.99 -4.63 1.46
CA MET A 121 -24.10 -6.01 0.95
C MET A 121 -23.55 -7.06 1.91
N ARG A 122 -22.64 -6.69 2.79
CA ARG A 122 -21.98 -7.60 3.76
C ARG A 122 -21.41 -8.83 3.03
N THR A 123 -21.72 -10.06 3.50
CA THR A 123 -21.27 -11.31 2.87
C THR A 123 -21.98 -11.67 1.57
N LYS A 124 -22.95 -10.85 1.12
CA LYS A 124 -23.53 -10.93 -0.23
C LYS A 124 -22.75 -10.12 -1.26
N PHE A 125 -21.74 -9.37 -0.83
CA PHE A 125 -20.82 -8.70 -1.76
C PHE A 125 -20.10 -9.76 -2.58
N PRO A 126 -19.95 -9.60 -3.93
CA PRO A 126 -19.24 -10.57 -4.75
C PRO A 126 -17.83 -10.86 -4.21
N ARG A 127 -17.46 -12.11 -4.21
CA ARG A 127 -16.06 -12.46 -3.90
C ARG A 127 -15.17 -11.92 -4.99
N TYR A 128 -14.19 -11.13 -4.62
CA TYR A 128 -13.21 -10.57 -5.52
C TYR A 128 -11.81 -11.08 -5.18
N ASN A 129 -10.94 -11.04 -6.17
CA ASN A 129 -9.53 -11.36 -6.04
C ASN A 129 -8.65 -10.22 -6.59
N TYR A 130 -7.36 -10.44 -6.69
CA TYR A 130 -6.45 -9.40 -7.19
C TYR A 130 -6.57 -9.18 -8.70
N ASP A 131 -7.01 -10.17 -9.47
CA ASP A 131 -7.32 -9.98 -10.89
C ASP A 131 -8.50 -9.01 -11.07
N ASP A 132 -9.55 -9.14 -10.26
CA ASP A 132 -10.68 -8.21 -10.27
C ASP A 132 -10.25 -6.78 -9.87
N MET A 133 -9.35 -6.66 -8.88
CA MET A 133 -8.81 -5.35 -8.50
C MET A 133 -8.05 -4.70 -9.66
N VAL A 134 -7.21 -5.45 -10.36
CA VAL A 134 -6.46 -4.95 -11.54
C VAL A 134 -7.42 -4.62 -12.67
N ALA A 135 -8.42 -5.45 -12.94
CA ALA A 135 -9.43 -5.17 -13.96
C ALA A 135 -10.20 -3.86 -13.67
N ALA A 136 -10.57 -3.64 -12.40
CA ALA A 136 -11.24 -2.40 -11.99
C ALA A 136 -10.31 -1.18 -12.15
N GLN A 137 -9.05 -1.29 -11.74
CA GLN A 137 -8.04 -0.24 -11.92
C GLN A 137 -7.76 0.04 -13.40
N TYR A 138 -7.71 -0.98 -14.25
CA TYR A 138 -7.53 -0.82 -15.68
C TYR A 138 -8.68 -0.05 -16.32
N ARG A 139 -9.93 -0.35 -15.95
CA ARG A 139 -11.10 0.41 -16.38
C ARG A 139 -11.06 1.86 -15.90
N LEU A 140 -10.66 2.11 -14.64
CA LEU A 140 -10.45 3.47 -14.13
C LEU A 140 -9.44 4.23 -14.99
N VAL A 141 -8.30 3.64 -15.30
CA VAL A 141 -7.22 4.27 -16.06
C VAL A 141 -7.67 4.55 -17.51
N THR A 142 -8.34 3.59 -18.15
CA THR A 142 -8.70 3.68 -19.57
C THR A 142 -10.02 4.40 -19.83
N GLU A 143 -11.06 4.12 -19.04
CA GLU A 143 -12.41 4.67 -19.27
C GLU A 143 -12.58 6.05 -18.61
N ALA A 144 -12.23 6.19 -17.31
CA ALA A 144 -12.40 7.46 -16.59
C ALA A 144 -11.32 8.49 -16.93
N LEU A 145 -10.06 8.04 -16.96
CA LEU A 145 -8.92 8.92 -17.20
C LEU A 145 -8.50 9.01 -18.67
N GLY A 146 -8.99 8.12 -19.55
CA GLY A 146 -8.68 8.10 -20.97
C GLY A 146 -7.20 7.85 -21.28
N LEU A 147 -6.47 7.23 -20.37
CA LEU A 147 -5.04 6.99 -20.51
C LEU A 147 -4.80 5.63 -21.17
N ARG A 148 -3.98 5.62 -22.21
CA ARG A 148 -3.61 4.38 -22.93
C ARG A 148 -2.32 3.76 -22.41
N ARG A 149 -1.46 4.57 -21.77
CA ARG A 149 -0.14 4.15 -21.29
C ARG A 149 0.24 4.91 -20.03
N LEU A 150 0.81 4.20 -19.08
CA LEU A 150 1.34 4.72 -17.83
C LEU A 150 2.87 4.79 -17.92
N ARG A 151 3.46 5.85 -17.39
CA ARG A 151 4.91 5.93 -17.22
C ARG A 151 5.41 4.91 -16.19
N LEU A 152 4.60 4.67 -15.15
CA LEU A 152 4.97 3.79 -14.05
C LEU A 152 3.71 3.21 -13.39
N VAL A 153 3.76 1.92 -13.04
CA VAL A 153 2.92 1.33 -12.01
C VAL A 153 3.81 0.93 -10.84
N LEU A 154 3.53 1.48 -9.66
CA LEU A 154 4.26 1.23 -8.43
C LEU A 154 3.30 0.76 -7.36
N GLY A 155 3.62 -0.30 -6.62
CA GLY A 155 2.73 -0.79 -5.59
C GLY A 155 3.46 -1.43 -4.42
N ASN A 156 2.85 -1.32 -3.23
CA ASN A 156 3.40 -1.87 -2.00
C ASN A 156 2.56 -3.05 -1.49
N SER A 157 3.18 -4.18 -1.15
CA SER A 157 2.53 -5.36 -0.59
C SER A 157 1.41 -5.88 -1.53
N MET A 158 0.13 -5.80 -1.14
CA MET A 158 -1.01 -6.07 -2.01
C MET A 158 -0.90 -5.30 -3.34
N GLY A 159 -0.60 -4.01 -3.29
CA GLY A 159 -0.35 -3.19 -4.47
C GLY A 159 0.84 -3.67 -5.29
N GLY A 160 1.88 -4.20 -4.65
CA GLY A 160 3.02 -4.83 -5.33
C GLY A 160 2.63 -6.11 -6.07
N MET A 161 1.76 -6.93 -5.48
CA MET A 161 1.19 -8.12 -6.15
C MET A 161 0.31 -7.71 -7.33
N GLN A 162 -0.48 -6.66 -7.19
CA GLN A 162 -1.25 -6.09 -8.31
C GLN A 162 -0.32 -5.50 -9.39
N THR A 163 0.82 -4.92 -9.03
CA THR A 163 1.82 -4.41 -9.98
C THR A 163 2.39 -5.54 -10.86
N TRP A 164 2.65 -6.71 -10.29
CA TRP A 164 3.01 -7.91 -11.07
C TRP A 164 1.90 -8.30 -12.05
N LEU A 165 0.65 -8.34 -11.58
CA LEU A 165 -0.50 -8.66 -12.43
C LEU A 165 -0.72 -7.64 -13.55
N TRP A 166 -0.51 -6.34 -13.29
CA TRP A 166 -0.54 -5.30 -14.33
C TRP A 166 0.43 -5.62 -15.46
N GLY A 167 1.67 -5.97 -15.14
CA GLY A 167 2.67 -6.34 -16.14
C GLY A 167 2.30 -7.59 -16.95
N VAL A 168 1.71 -8.57 -16.30
CA VAL A 168 1.30 -9.84 -16.91
C VAL A 168 0.04 -9.70 -17.75
N GLN A 169 -0.96 -8.95 -17.30
CA GLN A 169 -2.27 -8.83 -17.96
C GLN A 169 -2.30 -7.73 -19.02
N HIS A 170 -1.55 -6.66 -18.83
CA HIS A 170 -1.55 -5.48 -19.68
C HIS A 170 -0.13 -5.06 -20.11
N PRO A 171 0.67 -5.95 -20.72
CA PRO A 171 2.12 -5.74 -20.93
C PRO A 171 2.47 -4.45 -21.69
N GLN A 172 1.57 -3.96 -22.53
CA GLN A 172 1.78 -2.75 -23.33
C GLN A 172 1.27 -1.45 -22.66
N ALA A 173 0.64 -1.57 -21.47
CA ALA A 173 -0.01 -0.42 -20.83
C ALA A 173 0.93 0.43 -19.98
N MET A 174 2.20 0.04 -19.79
CA MET A 174 3.16 0.82 -18.98
C MET A 174 4.60 0.71 -19.48
N ASP A 175 5.43 1.72 -19.11
CA ASP A 175 6.86 1.74 -19.40
C ASP A 175 7.67 1.03 -18.32
N ALA A 176 7.23 1.13 -17.07
CA ALA A 176 7.96 0.65 -15.90
C ALA A 176 7.03 0.06 -14.83
N LEU A 177 7.55 -0.92 -14.10
CA LEU A 177 6.91 -1.59 -12.97
C LEU A 177 7.82 -1.56 -11.75
N VAL A 178 7.26 -1.20 -10.58
CA VAL A 178 7.98 -1.26 -9.30
C VAL A 178 7.13 -1.99 -8.26
N PRO A 179 7.11 -3.34 -8.30
CA PRO A 179 6.51 -4.13 -7.24
C PRO A 179 7.38 -4.10 -5.98
N MET A 180 6.82 -3.72 -4.84
CA MET A 180 7.52 -3.63 -3.56
C MET A 180 6.91 -4.57 -2.53
N ALA A 181 7.76 -5.22 -1.73
CA ALA A 181 7.37 -6.16 -0.67
C ALA A 181 6.36 -7.21 -1.18
N ALA A 182 6.60 -7.76 -2.37
CA ALA A 182 5.68 -8.66 -3.06
C ALA A 182 6.42 -9.61 -4.00
N GLN A 183 6.21 -10.90 -3.84
CA GLN A 183 6.70 -11.94 -4.76
C GLN A 183 5.66 -12.20 -5.86
N PRO A 184 6.08 -12.62 -7.07
CA PRO A 184 5.15 -12.90 -8.17
C PRO A 184 4.46 -14.26 -8.07
N THR A 185 4.89 -15.13 -7.16
CA THR A 185 4.36 -16.48 -6.96
C THR A 185 3.17 -16.50 -6.02
N GLU A 186 2.43 -17.58 -6.01
CA GLU A 186 1.40 -17.85 -5.00
C GLU A 186 1.97 -17.68 -3.57
N MET A 187 1.12 -17.26 -2.66
CA MET A 187 1.51 -17.19 -1.26
C MET A 187 1.49 -18.57 -0.64
N SER A 188 2.60 -18.94 -0.04
CA SER A 188 2.78 -20.25 0.59
C SER A 188 3.47 -20.14 1.95
N GLY A 189 3.72 -21.27 2.60
CA GLY A 189 4.46 -21.37 3.85
C GLY A 189 3.92 -20.41 4.91
N ARG A 190 4.84 -19.76 5.63
CA ARG A 190 4.53 -18.88 6.78
C ARG A 190 3.61 -17.72 6.39
N ASN A 191 3.80 -17.11 5.21
CA ASN A 191 2.96 -15.98 4.77
C ASN A 191 1.49 -16.41 4.62
N TRP A 192 1.22 -17.53 3.93
CA TRP A 192 -0.15 -18.02 3.79
C TRP A 192 -0.74 -18.51 5.12
N MET A 193 0.04 -19.22 5.93
CA MET A 193 -0.43 -19.68 7.26
C MET A 193 -0.89 -18.51 8.13
N MET A 194 -0.12 -17.41 8.19
CA MET A 194 -0.51 -16.21 8.94
C MET A 194 -1.79 -15.58 8.37
N ARG A 195 -1.92 -15.46 7.03
CA ARG A 195 -3.14 -14.94 6.39
C ARG A 195 -4.35 -15.81 6.72
N ARG A 196 -4.19 -17.12 6.63
CA ARG A 196 -5.25 -18.06 6.96
C ARG A 196 -5.71 -17.94 8.41
N MET A 197 -4.78 -17.76 9.35
CA MET A 197 -5.12 -17.53 10.76
C MET A 197 -5.95 -16.26 10.95
N LEU A 198 -5.62 -15.16 10.26
CA LEU A 198 -6.41 -13.92 10.33
C LEU A 198 -7.85 -14.13 9.83
N ILE A 199 -7.99 -14.81 8.70
CA ILE A 199 -9.28 -15.14 8.10
C ILE A 199 -10.10 -16.03 9.03
N ASP A 200 -9.50 -17.11 9.53
CA ASP A 200 -10.20 -18.07 10.39
C ASP A 200 -10.51 -17.49 11.78
N ALA A 201 -9.67 -16.60 12.31
CA ALA A 201 -9.95 -15.92 13.59
C ALA A 201 -11.28 -15.12 13.51
N ILE A 202 -11.54 -14.46 12.38
CA ILE A 202 -12.79 -13.72 12.19
C ILE A 202 -13.95 -14.67 11.89
N ARG A 203 -13.77 -15.63 10.98
CA ARG A 203 -14.84 -16.56 10.57
C ARG A 203 -15.34 -17.44 11.71
N ASN A 204 -14.47 -17.81 12.64
CA ASN A 204 -14.80 -18.64 13.80
C ASN A 204 -15.20 -17.82 15.04
N ASP A 205 -15.21 -16.49 14.97
CA ASP A 205 -15.69 -15.66 16.06
C ASP A 205 -17.22 -15.75 16.16
N PRO A 206 -17.80 -16.19 17.30
CA PRO A 206 -19.25 -16.28 17.48
C PRO A 206 -19.98 -14.95 17.26
N ASP A 207 -19.29 -13.82 17.50
CA ASP A 207 -19.87 -12.50 17.31
C ASP A 207 -19.91 -12.07 15.83
N TRP A 208 -19.19 -12.75 14.92
CA TRP A 208 -19.21 -12.46 13.48
C TRP A 208 -20.56 -12.82 12.80
N LYS A 209 -21.24 -13.89 13.27
CA LYS A 209 -22.60 -14.29 12.84
C LYS A 209 -22.75 -14.36 11.31
N ASP A 210 -21.83 -15.05 10.64
CA ASP A 210 -21.77 -15.16 9.18
C ASP A 210 -21.83 -13.80 8.47
N GLY A 211 -21.15 -12.80 9.07
CA GLY A 211 -21.09 -11.43 8.55
C GLY A 211 -22.25 -10.52 8.90
N ASN A 212 -23.19 -10.98 9.75
CA ASN A 212 -24.40 -10.24 10.15
C ASN A 212 -24.30 -9.68 11.58
N TYR A 213 -23.09 -9.33 12.03
CA TYR A 213 -22.86 -8.71 13.34
C TYR A 213 -23.50 -7.33 13.48
N THR A 214 -23.78 -6.94 14.72
CA THR A 214 -24.26 -5.60 15.10
C THR A 214 -23.16 -4.76 15.75
N SER A 215 -22.13 -5.42 16.26
CA SER A 215 -20.88 -4.82 16.75
C SER A 215 -19.70 -5.61 16.19
N GLN A 216 -18.55 -4.96 16.00
CA GLN A 216 -17.38 -5.63 15.43
C GLN A 216 -16.95 -6.84 16.29
N PRO A 217 -16.66 -8.01 15.66
CA PRO A 217 -16.15 -9.18 16.35
C PRO A 217 -14.85 -8.88 17.13
N ARG A 218 -14.71 -9.47 18.32
CA ARG A 218 -13.52 -9.23 19.15
C ARG A 218 -12.24 -9.71 18.53
N SER A 219 -12.30 -10.81 17.77
CA SER A 219 -11.16 -11.36 17.03
C SER A 219 -10.57 -10.41 15.99
N LEU A 220 -11.37 -9.48 15.45
CA LEU A 220 -10.88 -8.51 14.45
C LEU A 220 -9.69 -7.69 14.97
N LYS A 221 -9.75 -7.23 16.22
CA LYS A 221 -8.66 -6.45 16.82
C LYS A 221 -7.40 -7.30 17.02
N VAL A 222 -7.57 -8.51 17.53
CA VAL A 222 -6.45 -9.45 17.74
C VAL A 222 -5.81 -9.80 16.39
N ALA A 223 -6.61 -10.08 15.37
CA ALA A 223 -6.13 -10.34 14.02
C ALA A 223 -5.33 -9.15 13.46
N ASN A 224 -5.82 -7.91 13.66
CA ASN A 224 -5.10 -6.72 13.22
C ASN A 224 -3.77 -6.51 13.95
N VAL A 225 -3.73 -6.70 15.27
CA VAL A 225 -2.49 -6.57 16.05
C VAL A 225 -1.49 -7.64 15.65
N PHE A 226 -1.92 -8.89 15.49
CA PHE A 226 -1.09 -9.98 14.99
C PHE A 226 -0.52 -9.66 13.59
N PHE A 227 -1.36 -9.16 12.68
CA PHE A 227 -0.93 -8.68 11.37
C PHE A 227 0.13 -7.59 11.49
N GLY A 228 -0.09 -6.61 12.37
CA GLY A 228 0.85 -5.51 12.61
C GLY A 228 2.22 -5.98 13.09
N ILE A 229 2.27 -6.99 13.98
CA ILE A 229 3.54 -7.58 14.46
C ILE A 229 4.32 -8.19 13.29
N ALA A 230 3.66 -8.96 12.43
CA ALA A 230 4.28 -9.62 11.29
C ALA A 230 4.58 -8.66 10.12
N THR A 231 4.03 -7.43 10.11
CA THR A 231 4.17 -6.48 9.00
C THR A 231 5.12 -5.33 9.32
N ASN A 232 4.99 -4.72 10.51
CA ASN A 232 5.60 -3.44 10.83
C ASN A 232 6.79 -3.57 11.80
N GLY A 233 7.57 -4.63 11.71
CA GLY A 233 8.73 -4.77 12.56
C GLY A 233 9.68 -5.81 12.02
N GLY A 234 10.93 -5.47 11.82
CA GLY A 234 12.02 -6.43 11.75
C GLY A 234 12.49 -6.77 13.16
N SER A 235 13.17 -7.90 13.32
CA SER A 235 13.66 -8.37 14.63
C SER A 235 14.51 -7.31 15.35
N GLN A 236 15.38 -6.59 14.63
CA GLN A 236 16.23 -5.54 15.21
C GLN A 236 15.41 -4.34 15.71
N ALA A 237 14.44 -3.89 14.94
CA ALA A 237 13.58 -2.77 15.33
C ALA A 237 12.73 -3.10 16.54
N TYR A 238 12.15 -4.31 16.61
CA TYR A 238 11.41 -4.74 17.80
C TYR A 238 12.32 -4.90 19.03
N GLN A 239 13.50 -5.49 18.86
CA GLN A 239 14.45 -5.62 19.96
C GLN A 239 14.90 -4.27 20.52
N LYS A 240 14.99 -3.24 19.67
CA LYS A 240 15.33 -1.86 20.07
C LYS A 240 14.22 -1.21 20.90
N VAL A 241 12.97 -1.35 20.52
CA VAL A 241 11.83 -0.68 21.21
C VAL A 241 11.27 -1.48 22.38
N ALA A 242 11.47 -2.79 22.38
CA ALA A 242 10.97 -3.72 23.40
C ALA A 242 12.05 -4.75 23.80
N PRO A 243 13.21 -4.31 24.36
CA PRO A 243 14.33 -5.19 24.70
C PRO A 243 14.08 -6.04 25.93
N THR A 244 12.99 -5.83 26.68
CA THR A 244 12.60 -6.65 27.84
C THR A 244 11.16 -7.13 27.69
N ARG A 245 10.81 -8.19 28.41
CA ARG A 245 9.44 -8.72 28.42
C ARG A 245 8.43 -7.64 28.82
N GLU A 246 8.72 -6.85 29.85
CA GLU A 246 7.85 -5.80 30.38
C GLU A 246 7.57 -4.72 29.32
N LEU A 247 8.58 -4.36 28.52
CA LEU A 247 8.41 -3.41 27.41
C LEU A 247 7.65 -4.03 26.24
N ALA A 248 7.83 -5.32 25.98
CA ALA A 248 7.07 -6.03 24.96
C ALA A 248 5.58 -6.16 25.35
N ASP A 249 5.29 -6.50 26.61
CA ASP A 249 3.93 -6.54 27.16
C ASP A 249 3.27 -5.16 27.03
N LYS A 250 3.95 -4.10 27.46
CA LYS A 250 3.45 -2.72 27.34
C LYS A 250 3.15 -2.34 25.89
N LEU A 251 4.05 -2.63 24.97
CA LEU A 251 3.85 -2.33 23.54
C LEU A 251 2.65 -3.07 22.96
N LEU A 252 2.46 -4.34 23.38
CA LEU A 252 1.33 -5.15 22.96
C LEU A 252 0.00 -4.61 23.52
N ASP A 253 -0.03 -4.27 24.81
CA ASP A 253 -1.21 -3.70 25.48
C ASP A 253 -1.62 -2.37 24.85
N GLU A 254 -0.67 -1.49 24.55
CA GLU A 254 -0.92 -0.24 23.83
C GLU A 254 -1.57 -0.47 22.46
N ARG A 255 -1.08 -1.44 21.69
CA ARG A 255 -1.65 -1.80 20.38
C ARG A 255 -3.05 -2.40 20.52
N LEU A 256 -3.27 -3.26 21.50
CA LEU A 256 -4.59 -3.84 21.77
C LEU A 256 -5.59 -2.80 22.29
N ALA A 257 -5.13 -1.78 23.02
CA ALA A 257 -5.98 -0.68 23.48
C ALA A 257 -6.30 0.33 22.39
N ALA A 258 -5.43 0.50 21.38
CA ALA A 258 -5.60 1.50 20.32
C ALA A 258 -6.91 1.30 19.55
N PRO A 259 -7.62 2.38 19.16
CA PRO A 259 -8.80 2.30 18.30
C PRO A 259 -8.47 1.62 16.95
N PHE A 260 -9.37 0.76 16.48
CA PHE A 260 -9.28 0.14 15.17
C PHE A 260 -10.65 0.20 14.49
N PRO A 261 -10.93 1.26 13.72
CA PRO A 261 -12.24 1.51 13.12
C PRO A 261 -12.43 0.78 11.79
N ALA A 262 -11.99 -0.49 11.71
CA ALA A 262 -12.19 -1.32 10.53
C ALA A 262 -13.47 -2.16 10.64
N ASP A 263 -14.01 -2.55 9.50
CA ASP A 263 -15.11 -3.50 9.38
C ASP A 263 -14.58 -4.92 9.17
N ALA A 264 -15.15 -5.89 9.89
CA ALA A 264 -14.67 -7.27 9.85
C ALA A 264 -14.87 -7.94 8.49
N ASN A 265 -15.98 -7.65 7.79
CA ASN A 265 -16.23 -8.19 6.46
C ASN A 265 -15.26 -7.58 5.45
N ASP A 266 -15.01 -6.27 5.48
CA ASP A 266 -14.04 -5.63 4.59
C ASP A 266 -12.63 -6.18 4.82
N PHE A 267 -12.23 -6.35 6.09
CA PHE A 267 -10.94 -6.90 6.45
C PHE A 267 -10.79 -8.35 5.95
N LEU A 268 -11.80 -9.19 6.21
CA LEU A 268 -11.82 -10.59 5.80
C LEU A 268 -11.75 -10.73 4.26
N TYR A 269 -12.54 -9.96 3.52
CA TYR A 269 -12.57 -10.00 2.06
C TYR A 269 -11.23 -9.57 1.44
N GLN A 270 -10.61 -8.52 1.95
CA GLN A 270 -9.30 -8.08 1.47
C GLN A 270 -8.21 -9.13 1.69
N TRP A 271 -8.25 -9.84 2.83
CA TRP A 271 -7.30 -10.93 3.10
C TRP A 271 -7.56 -12.15 2.23
N ASP A 272 -8.83 -12.52 2.06
CA ASP A 272 -9.23 -13.68 1.24
C ASP A 272 -8.99 -13.44 -0.25
N ALA A 273 -9.05 -12.19 -0.73
CA ALA A 273 -8.78 -11.81 -2.11
C ALA A 273 -7.39 -12.22 -2.63
N SER A 274 -6.48 -12.53 -1.74
CA SER A 274 -5.12 -12.98 -2.08
C SER A 274 -4.99 -14.50 -2.27
N ARG A 275 -6.06 -15.27 -2.11
CA ARG A 275 -6.04 -16.73 -2.03
C ARG A 275 -5.50 -17.41 -3.28
N ASP A 276 -5.88 -16.91 -4.43
CA ASP A 276 -5.56 -17.47 -5.76
C ASP A 276 -4.54 -16.63 -6.53
N TYR A 277 -3.92 -15.64 -5.85
CA TYR A 277 -2.90 -14.82 -6.47
C TYR A 277 -1.71 -15.64 -6.94
N ASN A 278 -1.39 -15.55 -8.23
CA ASN A 278 -0.17 -16.12 -8.83
C ASN A 278 0.13 -15.43 -10.17
N ALA A 279 1.08 -14.52 -10.21
CA ALA A 279 1.52 -13.86 -11.43
C ALA A 279 2.60 -14.69 -12.19
N ALA A 280 3.23 -15.66 -11.51
CA ALA A 280 4.36 -16.41 -12.06
C ALA A 280 4.10 -17.07 -13.43
N PRO A 281 2.92 -17.66 -13.74
CA PRO A 281 2.70 -18.28 -15.05
C PRO A 281 2.82 -17.32 -16.24
N GLY A 282 2.80 -16.01 -16.02
CA GLY A 282 2.81 -15.01 -17.08
C GLY A 282 4.02 -14.07 -17.11
N LEU A 283 5.06 -14.31 -16.33
CA LEU A 283 6.17 -13.37 -16.17
C LEU A 283 6.90 -13.04 -17.47
N GLU A 284 7.01 -13.99 -18.38
CA GLU A 284 7.65 -13.80 -19.70
C GLU A 284 6.90 -12.82 -20.60
N ARG A 285 5.63 -12.52 -20.31
CA ARG A 285 4.83 -11.53 -21.04
C ARG A 285 5.15 -10.08 -20.64
N ILE A 286 5.86 -9.86 -19.52
CA ILE A 286 6.17 -8.52 -19.04
C ILE A 286 7.17 -7.86 -20.00
N GLU A 287 6.73 -6.81 -20.70
CA GLU A 287 7.54 -6.02 -21.63
C GLU A 287 8.18 -4.80 -20.93
N ALA A 288 7.53 -4.27 -19.90
CA ALA A 288 7.98 -3.13 -19.14
C ALA A 288 9.28 -3.41 -18.40
N ARG A 289 10.10 -2.38 -18.22
CA ARG A 289 11.25 -2.48 -17.28
C ARG A 289 10.73 -2.69 -15.87
N LEU A 290 11.41 -3.51 -15.07
CA LEU A 290 10.97 -3.88 -13.74
C LEU A 290 12.07 -3.71 -12.69
N LEU A 291 11.75 -3.00 -11.61
CA LEU A 291 12.56 -2.90 -10.41
C LEU A 291 11.76 -3.48 -9.23
N ALA A 292 12.09 -4.69 -8.80
CA ALA A 292 11.53 -5.26 -7.58
C ALA A 292 12.27 -4.71 -6.36
N ILE A 293 11.53 -4.25 -5.34
CA ILE A 293 12.13 -3.74 -4.10
C ILE A 293 11.63 -4.56 -2.92
N ASN A 294 12.54 -5.07 -2.09
CA ASN A 294 12.20 -5.76 -0.86
C ASN A 294 13.16 -5.36 0.28
N SER A 295 12.80 -5.69 1.53
CA SER A 295 13.68 -5.53 2.69
C SER A 295 14.28 -6.88 3.08
N ALA A 296 15.55 -6.88 3.48
CA ALA A 296 16.25 -8.10 3.89
C ALA A 296 15.66 -8.73 5.17
N ASP A 297 14.93 -7.95 5.97
CA ASP A 297 14.23 -8.39 7.17
C ASP A 297 12.71 -8.58 6.96
N ASP A 298 12.25 -8.67 5.71
CA ASP A 298 10.83 -8.93 5.40
C ASP A 298 10.47 -10.39 5.67
N GLU A 299 9.82 -10.64 6.78
CA GLU A 299 9.38 -11.99 7.19
C GLU A 299 8.22 -12.55 6.37
N ARG A 300 7.53 -11.73 5.56
CA ARG A 300 6.48 -12.18 4.64
C ARG A 300 7.02 -12.63 3.29
N ASN A 301 8.07 -11.98 2.82
CA ASN A 301 8.77 -12.29 1.57
C ASN A 301 10.25 -12.49 1.85
N PRO A 302 10.63 -13.52 2.64
CA PRO A 302 11.99 -13.71 3.12
C PRO A 302 12.94 -13.99 1.96
N PRO A 303 14.03 -13.18 1.82
CA PRO A 303 14.97 -13.29 0.71
C PRO A 303 15.69 -14.64 0.65
N GLU A 304 15.91 -15.27 1.80
CA GLU A 304 16.60 -16.56 1.91
C GLU A 304 15.90 -17.71 1.18
N LEU A 305 14.64 -17.54 0.78
CA LEU A 305 13.92 -18.53 -0.04
C LEU A 305 14.33 -18.47 -1.53
N GLY A 306 15.08 -17.45 -1.95
CA GLY A 306 15.55 -17.30 -3.33
C GLY A 306 14.45 -17.18 -4.38
N VAL A 307 13.20 -16.90 -3.97
CA VAL A 307 12.04 -16.86 -4.88
C VAL A 307 12.21 -15.71 -5.87
N MET A 308 12.53 -14.51 -5.37
CA MET A 308 12.66 -13.33 -6.23
C MET A 308 13.78 -13.48 -7.25
N GLU A 309 14.95 -13.93 -6.83
CA GLU A 309 16.10 -14.13 -7.72
C GLU A 309 15.83 -15.17 -8.80
N ARG A 310 15.03 -16.21 -8.49
CA ARG A 310 14.63 -17.24 -9.45
C ARG A 310 13.64 -16.69 -10.46
N GLU A 311 12.59 -16.03 -10.00
CA GLU A 311 11.49 -15.57 -10.86
C GLU A 311 11.88 -14.36 -11.73
N LEU A 312 12.75 -13.46 -11.24
CA LEU A 312 13.23 -12.32 -12.02
C LEU A 312 14.00 -12.72 -13.27
N LYS A 313 14.65 -13.88 -13.28
CA LYS A 313 15.35 -14.41 -14.48
C LYS A 313 14.40 -14.65 -15.65
N ARG A 314 13.10 -14.74 -15.41
CA ARG A 314 12.04 -14.95 -16.39
C ARG A 314 11.52 -13.63 -16.98
N VAL A 315 11.90 -12.49 -16.41
CA VAL A 315 11.49 -11.16 -16.89
C VAL A 315 12.68 -10.53 -17.63
N LYS A 316 12.49 -10.15 -18.88
CA LYS A 316 13.56 -9.71 -19.79
C LYS A 316 14.39 -8.56 -19.27
N ASN A 317 13.74 -7.54 -18.68
CA ASN A 317 14.37 -6.30 -18.23
C ASN A 317 14.06 -6.05 -16.75
N ALA A 318 14.54 -6.94 -15.87
CA ALA A 318 14.24 -6.89 -14.46
C ALA A 318 15.51 -6.84 -13.59
N ARG A 319 15.46 -6.08 -12.53
CA ARG A 319 16.44 -6.11 -11.43
C ARG A 319 15.77 -6.03 -10.07
N MET A 320 16.48 -6.41 -9.03
CA MET A 320 16.04 -6.29 -7.65
C MET A 320 16.91 -5.32 -6.88
N TYR A 321 16.30 -4.55 -6.01
CA TYR A 321 16.97 -3.83 -4.93
C TYR A 321 16.53 -4.42 -3.59
N LEU A 322 17.47 -4.98 -2.84
CA LEU A 322 17.25 -5.51 -1.50
C LEU A 322 17.76 -4.50 -0.47
N ILE A 323 16.85 -3.87 0.27
CA ILE A 323 17.17 -2.92 1.33
C ILE A 323 17.85 -3.69 2.46
N PRO A 324 19.09 -3.33 2.88
CA PRO A 324 19.77 -4.00 3.98
C PRO A 324 19.00 -3.86 5.31
N ALA A 325 18.92 -4.95 6.09
CA ALA A 325 18.32 -4.92 7.41
C ALA A 325 19.11 -4.00 8.37
N SER A 326 18.37 -3.25 9.19
CA SER A 326 18.93 -2.35 10.19
C SER A 326 17.96 -2.10 11.34
N GLU A 327 18.38 -1.39 12.38
CA GLU A 327 17.49 -0.94 13.46
C GLU A 327 16.43 0.08 13.00
N GLU A 328 16.59 0.67 11.81
CA GLU A 328 15.63 1.62 11.23
C GLU A 328 14.65 0.93 10.28
N THR A 329 14.97 -0.25 9.77
CA THR A 329 14.06 -1.02 8.93
C THR A 329 12.95 -1.65 9.77
N ARG A 330 11.83 -1.95 9.13
CA ARG A 330 10.61 -2.44 9.78
C ARG A 330 10.02 -3.66 9.07
N GLY A 331 10.90 -4.61 8.70
CA GLY A 331 10.47 -5.81 8.00
C GLY A 331 9.67 -5.46 6.74
N HIS A 332 8.53 -6.08 6.59
CA HIS A 332 7.61 -5.85 5.46
C HIS A 332 7.18 -4.38 5.31
N GLY A 333 7.11 -3.62 6.40
CA GLY A 333 6.74 -2.20 6.39
C GLY A 333 7.84 -1.25 5.90
N THR A 334 9.07 -1.73 5.68
CA THR A 334 10.22 -0.89 5.27
C THR A 334 9.97 -0.19 3.95
N THR A 335 9.33 -0.84 3.00
CA THR A 335 9.05 -0.28 1.67
C THR A 335 8.06 0.89 1.68
N ALA A 336 7.31 1.10 2.77
CA ALA A 336 6.51 2.32 2.96
C ALA A 336 7.34 3.55 3.34
N MET A 337 8.66 3.38 3.59
CA MET A 337 9.60 4.46 3.91
C MET A 337 10.53 4.70 2.72
N ALA A 338 10.15 5.62 1.84
CA ALA A 338 10.83 5.86 0.57
C ALA A 338 12.29 6.32 0.72
N LYS A 339 12.69 6.85 1.88
CA LYS A 339 14.08 7.22 2.17
C LYS A 339 15.08 6.09 1.89
N PHE A 340 14.65 4.82 2.01
CA PHE A 340 15.53 3.66 1.80
C PHE A 340 15.74 3.27 0.34
N TRP A 341 14.86 3.74 -0.58
CA TRP A 341 14.87 3.28 -1.96
C TRP A 341 14.59 4.37 -3.02
N LYS A 342 14.29 5.61 -2.61
CA LYS A 342 13.98 6.70 -3.57
C LYS A 342 15.10 6.95 -4.59
N ARG A 343 16.36 6.78 -4.18
CA ARG A 343 17.52 6.91 -5.07
C ARG A 343 17.54 5.82 -6.15
N GLU A 344 17.27 4.58 -5.75
CA GLU A 344 17.19 3.46 -6.70
C GLU A 344 16.05 3.64 -7.71
N LEU A 345 14.92 4.19 -7.24
CA LEU A 345 13.80 4.55 -8.12
C LEU A 345 14.22 5.64 -9.11
N GLU A 346 14.88 6.69 -8.65
CA GLU A 346 15.36 7.78 -9.49
C GLU A 346 16.32 7.27 -10.59
N GLU A 347 17.33 6.53 -10.22
CA GLU A 347 18.28 5.91 -11.15
C GLU A 347 17.57 4.99 -12.15
N PHE A 348 16.61 4.20 -11.67
CA PHE A 348 15.80 3.32 -12.52
C PHE A 348 14.96 4.10 -13.55
N LEU A 349 14.34 5.21 -13.15
CA LEU A 349 13.49 6.02 -14.05
C LEU A 349 14.32 6.82 -15.06
N GLN A 350 15.56 7.20 -14.73
CA GLN A 350 16.48 7.94 -15.59
C GLN A 350 17.19 7.05 -16.60
N ALA A 351 17.43 5.77 -16.30
CA ALA A 351 18.05 4.84 -17.22
C ALA A 351 17.28 4.75 -18.54
N ALA A 352 17.98 4.82 -19.66
CA ALA A 352 17.36 4.67 -20.99
C ALA A 352 16.76 3.25 -21.14
N PRO A 353 15.70 3.07 -21.98
CA PRO A 353 15.24 1.74 -22.33
C PRO A 353 16.38 0.97 -23.00
N GLY A 354 16.85 -0.13 -22.36
CA GLY A 354 17.87 -1.02 -22.94
C GLY A 354 19.31 -0.86 -22.42
N GLY A 355 19.51 -0.11 -21.30
CA GLY A 355 20.78 -0.07 -20.58
C GLY A 355 20.91 -1.20 -19.57
#